data_998937255bde4bafa0ff479f2c9e78ef
#
_entry.id   998937255bde4bafa0ff479f2c9e78ef
#
_cell.length_a   1.000
_cell.length_b   1.000
_cell.length_c   1.000
_cell.angle_alpha   90.00
_cell.angle_beta   90.00
_cell.angle_gamma   90.00
#
_symmetry.space_group_name_H-M   'P 1'
#
loop_
_entity.id
_entity.type
_entity.pdbx_description
1 polymer ?
#
loop_
_entity_poly.entity_id
_entity_poly.type
_entity_poly.pdbx_seq_one_letter_code
_entity_poly.pdbx_strand_id
1 'polypeptide(L)'
;MERMTLCSVWLSGSPLTPFPYPNTCSRKLKKPPEFYRPRTLALNSKKASLCASKKGVIKLPSYGNRCDFKEFLSHPDGKQSVVNMKFLKNFELLDSNTYRCFLPEIKLLSFEAAPVIDLRVNTNSRNCVVEMLSCKFQGSEIIERQNGRFSAAMTNEMVWYTIEENSLLEADVKLSLTLEIYTKAFSSLPVSVVERPGNLMMQALLDRAVPSLLEQLADDYAKWALQRSLEVI
;
A
#
# COMPACT_ATOMS: atom_id res chain seq x y z
N MET A 1 8.84 47.65 -21.29
CA MET A 1 10.26 48.07 -20.99
C MET A 1 10.83 46.90 -20.22
N GLU A 2 11.72 46.20 -20.60
CA GLU A 2 12.83 45.92 -21.52
C GLU A 2 13.28 44.50 -21.19
N ARG A 3 13.25 43.55 -22.10
CA ARG A 3 14.30 43.20 -23.10
C ARG A 3 15.67 43.11 -22.46
N MET A 4 16.35 41.98 -22.54
CA MET A 4 17.15 41.36 -23.61
C MET A 4 18.12 40.42 -22.92
N THR A 5 18.73 39.44 -23.38
CA THR A 5 18.99 38.78 -24.66
C THR A 5 20.24 37.92 -24.45
N LEU A 6 20.19 36.72 -24.93
CA LEU A 6 21.22 35.89 -25.60
C LEU A 6 22.72 36.27 -25.40
N CYS A 7 23.56 35.27 -25.16
CA CYS A 7 24.71 35.08 -26.03
C CYS A 7 25.27 33.64 -25.99
N SER A 8 25.20 33.00 -27.12
CA SER A 8 25.99 31.85 -27.60
C SER A 8 27.30 32.38 -28.26
N VAL A 9 28.42 31.70 -28.09
CA VAL A 9 29.61 31.71 -29.00
C VAL A 9 30.39 30.42 -28.68
N TRP A 10 30.44 29.42 -29.55
CA TRP A 10 31.27 29.12 -30.72
C TRP A 10 32.76 28.90 -30.40
N LEU A 11 33.20 27.63 -30.50
CA LEU A 11 33.97 26.96 -31.57
C LEU A 11 35.44 27.30 -31.71
N SER A 12 36.17 26.22 -31.98
CA SER A 12 37.40 26.04 -32.73
C SER A 12 38.64 25.87 -31.85
N GLY A 13 39.51 24.94 -32.07
CA GLY A 13 39.82 24.06 -33.13
C GLY A 13 41.23 23.54 -32.98
N SER A 14 41.40 22.33 -33.42
CA SER A 14 42.59 21.77 -34.08
C SER A 14 43.79 21.21 -33.28
N PRO A 15 44.49 20.27 -33.84
CA PRO A 15 45.12 19.15 -33.17
C PRO A 15 46.62 19.33 -32.97
N LEU A 16 47.19 18.78 -31.92
CA LEU A 16 48.64 18.67 -31.78
C LEU A 16 49.11 17.23 -31.77
N THR A 17 50.07 17.02 -32.59
CA THR A 17 50.86 15.88 -32.99
C THR A 17 51.48 15.05 -31.86
N PRO A 18 51.82 13.77 -32.15
CA PRO A 18 52.28 12.85 -31.13
C PRO A 18 53.81 12.98 -30.89
N PHE A 19 54.20 12.91 -29.64
CA PHE A 19 55.60 12.77 -29.25
C PHE A 19 55.95 11.28 -29.04
N PRO A 20 57.22 10.90 -29.39
CA PRO A 20 57.62 9.50 -29.47
C PRO A 20 57.95 8.88 -28.10
N TYR A 21 57.61 7.59 -28.00
CA TYR A 21 58.01 6.75 -26.87
C TYR A 21 59.49 6.38 -26.95
N PRO A 22 60.22 6.35 -25.81
CA PRO A 22 61.40 5.53 -25.70
C PRO A 22 61.06 4.15 -25.11
N ASN A 23 61.58 3.15 -25.78
CA ASN A 23 61.52 1.74 -25.45
C ASN A 23 62.28 1.40 -24.15
N THR A 24 61.80 0.27 -23.57
CA THR A 24 62.48 -0.71 -22.74
C THR A 24 62.71 -0.40 -21.28
N CYS A 25 61.93 -1.07 -20.45
CA CYS A 25 62.46 -1.86 -19.35
C CYS A 25 61.45 -2.95 -18.90
N SER A 26 61.73 -4.17 -19.19
CA SER A 26 61.03 -5.37 -18.71
C SER A 26 61.28 -5.52 -17.22
N ARG A 27 60.44 -4.97 -16.36
CA ARG A 27 60.35 -5.36 -14.96
C ARG A 27 59.16 -6.33 -14.80
N LYS A 28 59.49 -7.59 -14.46
CA LYS A 28 58.50 -8.58 -14.01
C LYS A 28 57.64 -7.97 -12.91
N LEU A 29 56.42 -7.63 -13.22
CA LEU A 29 55.41 -7.22 -12.25
C LEU A 29 55.10 -8.42 -11.36
N LYS A 30 55.51 -8.33 -10.09
CA LYS A 30 55.02 -9.19 -9.01
C LYS A 30 53.52 -9.03 -8.96
N LYS A 31 52.76 -10.18 -8.96
CA LYS A 31 51.33 -10.17 -8.74
C LYS A 31 51.00 -9.32 -7.48
N PRO A 32 50.03 -8.40 -7.58
CA PRO A 32 49.59 -7.69 -6.41
C PRO A 32 49.03 -8.70 -5.40
N PRO A 33 49.17 -8.46 -4.06
CA PRO A 33 48.61 -9.34 -3.05
C PRO A 33 47.10 -9.43 -3.30
N GLU A 34 46.55 -10.65 -3.21
CA GLU A 34 45.13 -10.88 -3.22
C GLU A 34 44.51 -10.03 -2.11
N PHE A 35 43.95 -8.90 -2.51
CA PHE A 35 43.09 -8.13 -1.61
C PHE A 35 41.99 -9.06 -1.16
N TYR A 36 41.96 -9.29 0.12
CA TYR A 36 40.88 -9.92 0.87
C TYR A 36 39.57 -9.31 0.40
N ARG A 37 38.90 -9.96 -0.56
CA ARG A 37 37.51 -9.63 -0.87
C ARG A 37 36.74 -10.00 0.36
N PRO A 38 36.14 -9.03 1.09
CA PRO A 38 35.22 -9.42 2.12
C PRO A 38 34.17 -10.31 1.43
N ARG A 39 34.10 -11.58 1.83
CA ARG A 39 32.94 -12.41 1.53
C ARG A 39 31.78 -11.66 2.14
N THR A 40 31.09 -10.88 1.34
CA THR A 40 29.71 -10.53 1.61
C THR A 40 29.00 -11.88 1.74
N LEU A 41 28.88 -12.35 2.96
CA LEU A 41 27.93 -13.37 3.31
C LEU A 41 26.59 -12.78 2.86
N ALA A 42 26.13 -13.19 1.69
CA ALA A 42 24.73 -13.01 1.32
C ALA A 42 23.98 -13.70 2.44
N LEU A 43 23.54 -12.95 3.42
CA LEU A 43 22.60 -13.41 4.42
C LEU A 43 21.38 -13.81 3.59
N ASN A 44 21.18 -15.12 3.38
CA ASN A 44 19.96 -15.65 2.79
C ASN A 44 18.83 -15.29 3.75
N SER A 45 18.26 -14.09 3.60
CA SER A 45 17.10 -13.67 4.35
C SER A 45 15.94 -14.58 3.93
N LYS A 46 15.45 -15.37 4.85
CA LYS A 46 14.23 -16.14 4.62
C LYS A 46 13.06 -15.15 4.53
N LYS A 47 12.16 -15.36 3.58
CA LYS A 47 10.93 -14.57 3.45
C LYS A 47 9.76 -15.38 3.95
N ALA A 48 8.95 -14.78 4.82
CA ALA A 48 7.65 -15.30 5.21
C ALA A 48 6.56 -14.58 4.42
N SER A 49 5.61 -15.34 3.88
CA SER A 49 4.48 -14.80 3.12
C SER A 49 3.19 -15.09 3.88
N LEU A 50 2.52 -14.02 4.30
CA LEU A 50 1.24 -14.07 4.99
C LEU A 50 0.13 -13.67 4.02
N CYS A 51 -1.00 -14.37 4.08
CA CYS A 51 -2.17 -14.03 3.27
C CYS A 51 -3.46 -14.32 4.02
N ALA A 52 -4.47 -13.50 3.75
CA ALA A 52 -5.83 -13.70 4.21
C ALA A 52 -6.80 -13.16 3.16
N SER A 53 -8.00 -13.72 3.10
CA SER A 53 -9.07 -13.21 2.26
C SER A 53 -10.42 -13.40 2.92
N LYS A 54 -11.35 -12.49 2.63
CA LYS A 54 -12.72 -12.55 3.14
C LYS A 54 -13.69 -11.97 2.14
N LYS A 55 -14.74 -12.75 1.86
CA LYS A 55 -15.93 -12.26 1.18
C LYS A 55 -17.04 -12.01 2.19
N GLY A 56 -17.80 -10.96 1.96
CA GLY A 56 -18.99 -10.64 2.73
C GLY A 56 -20.08 -10.09 1.82
N VAL A 57 -21.32 -10.30 2.19
CA VAL A 57 -22.50 -9.76 1.48
C VAL A 57 -23.45 -9.19 2.49
N ILE A 58 -24.03 -8.01 2.17
CA ILE A 58 -25.08 -7.39 2.97
C ILE A 58 -26.21 -6.91 2.06
N LYS A 59 -27.43 -6.88 2.60
CA LYS A 59 -28.57 -6.27 1.92
C LYS A 59 -28.50 -4.76 2.11
N LEU A 60 -28.61 -4.03 0.99
CA LEU A 60 -28.75 -2.57 1.01
C LEU A 60 -30.20 -2.17 1.24
N PRO A 61 -30.46 -1.08 1.99
CA PRO A 61 -31.80 -0.51 2.08
C PRO A 61 -32.25 -0.01 0.70
N SER A 62 -33.52 -0.21 0.39
CA SER A 62 -34.13 0.23 -0.88
C SER A 62 -34.87 1.56 -0.69
N TYR A 63 -34.53 2.54 -1.51
CA TYR A 63 -35.17 3.85 -1.56
C TYR A 63 -35.86 4.11 -2.89
N GLY A 64 -36.23 3.04 -3.61
CA GLY A 64 -36.80 3.12 -4.97
C GLY A 64 -35.79 3.64 -6.00
N ASN A 65 -36.30 4.17 -7.10
CA ASN A 65 -35.46 4.67 -8.20
C ASN A 65 -34.83 6.05 -7.92
N ARG A 66 -34.95 6.60 -6.73
CA ARG A 66 -34.52 7.98 -6.40
C ARG A 66 -33.09 8.07 -5.92
N CYS A 67 -32.54 7.00 -5.36
CA CYS A 67 -31.16 6.97 -4.84
C CYS A 67 -30.48 5.67 -5.25
N ASP A 68 -29.39 5.79 -6.02
CA ASP A 68 -28.57 4.67 -6.45
C ASP A 68 -27.32 4.59 -5.59
N PHE A 69 -26.96 3.39 -5.13
CA PHE A 69 -25.73 3.14 -4.39
C PHE A 69 -24.48 3.58 -5.16
N LYS A 70 -24.49 3.46 -6.50
CA LYS A 70 -23.45 4.00 -7.36
C LYS A 70 -23.29 5.52 -7.21
N GLU A 71 -24.40 6.24 -7.13
CA GLU A 71 -24.38 7.69 -6.97
C GLU A 71 -23.78 8.07 -5.61
N PHE A 72 -24.16 7.35 -4.54
CA PHE A 72 -23.55 7.49 -3.23
C PHE A 72 -22.02 7.29 -3.27
N LEU A 73 -21.54 6.18 -3.84
CA LEU A 73 -20.09 5.90 -3.92
C LEU A 73 -19.32 6.87 -4.84
N SER A 74 -20.01 7.57 -5.74
CA SER A 74 -19.42 8.61 -6.59
C SER A 74 -19.33 9.96 -5.86
N HIS A 75 -20.15 10.14 -4.81
CA HIS A 75 -20.16 11.33 -3.98
C HIS A 75 -18.94 11.31 -3.01
N PRO A 76 -18.39 12.48 -2.63
CA PRO A 76 -17.30 12.56 -1.65
C PRO A 76 -17.58 11.79 -0.35
N ASP A 77 -18.79 11.92 0.20
CA ASP A 77 -19.19 11.24 1.44
C ASP A 77 -19.15 9.73 1.30
N GLY A 78 -19.61 9.18 0.17
CA GLY A 78 -19.56 7.75 -0.10
C GLY A 78 -18.13 7.23 -0.24
N LYS A 79 -17.25 7.96 -0.94
CA LYS A 79 -15.84 7.62 -1.02
C LYS A 79 -15.19 7.65 0.37
N GLN A 80 -15.54 8.64 1.16
CA GLN A 80 -15.05 8.77 2.54
C GLN A 80 -15.55 7.62 3.41
N SER A 81 -16.80 7.19 3.28
CA SER A 81 -17.37 6.06 4.01
C SER A 81 -16.63 4.74 3.72
N VAL A 82 -16.15 4.56 2.49
CA VAL A 82 -15.36 3.37 2.11
C VAL A 82 -14.04 3.27 2.88
N VAL A 83 -13.41 4.40 3.22
CA VAL A 83 -12.14 4.44 3.95
C VAL A 83 -12.30 4.70 5.44
N ASN A 84 -13.39 5.33 5.86
CA ASN A 84 -13.65 5.70 7.26
C ASN A 84 -14.13 4.50 8.09
N MET A 85 -13.28 3.49 8.22
CA MET A 85 -13.58 2.33 9.04
C MET A 85 -13.49 2.66 10.53
N LYS A 86 -14.40 2.12 11.35
CA LYS A 86 -14.50 2.36 12.82
C LYS A 86 -13.22 2.12 13.60
N PHE A 87 -12.26 1.40 13.00
CA PHE A 87 -10.98 1.11 13.63
C PHE A 87 -9.84 2.04 13.19
N LEU A 88 -10.08 3.02 12.32
CA LEU A 88 -9.08 4.03 12.00
C LEU A 88 -8.98 5.08 13.11
N LYS A 89 -7.76 5.52 13.37
CA LYS A 89 -7.51 6.65 14.27
C LYS A 89 -7.84 7.97 13.58
N ASN A 90 -7.43 8.10 12.33
CA ASN A 90 -7.64 9.28 11.49
C ASN A 90 -7.38 8.93 10.02
N PHE A 91 -7.82 9.79 9.10
CA PHE A 91 -7.45 9.73 7.69
C PHE A 91 -7.32 11.14 7.11
N GLU A 92 -6.53 11.27 6.04
CA GLU A 92 -6.28 12.50 5.31
C GLU A 92 -6.49 12.26 3.82
N LEU A 93 -7.14 13.19 3.13
CA LEU A 93 -7.28 13.17 1.68
C LEU A 93 -5.96 13.69 1.06
N LEU A 94 -5.28 12.85 0.28
CA LEU A 94 -4.05 13.23 -0.43
C LEU A 94 -4.36 13.79 -1.81
N ASP A 95 -5.32 13.18 -2.52
CA ASP A 95 -5.84 13.64 -3.81
C ASP A 95 -7.31 13.21 -3.96
N SER A 96 -7.92 13.45 -5.12
CA SER A 96 -9.35 13.19 -5.36
C SER A 96 -9.82 11.77 -5.04
N ASN A 97 -8.91 10.78 -5.01
CA ASN A 97 -9.23 9.37 -4.83
C ASN A 97 -8.27 8.64 -3.88
N THR A 98 -7.27 9.32 -3.33
CA THR A 98 -6.23 8.71 -2.49
C THR A 98 -6.30 9.25 -1.08
N TYR A 99 -6.33 8.35 -0.12
CA TYR A 99 -6.48 8.64 1.30
C TYR A 99 -5.31 8.05 2.08
N ARG A 100 -4.72 8.83 2.97
CA ARG A 100 -3.78 8.34 3.97
C ARG A 100 -4.53 8.01 5.24
N CYS A 101 -4.44 6.76 5.66
CA CYS A 101 -5.14 6.24 6.82
C CYS A 101 -4.14 5.91 7.93
N PHE A 102 -4.42 6.41 9.13
CA PHE A 102 -3.64 6.17 10.34
C PHE A 102 -4.36 5.12 11.19
N LEU A 103 -3.73 3.98 11.39
CA LEU A 103 -4.27 2.93 12.23
C LEU A 103 -3.84 3.12 13.68
N PRO A 104 -4.57 2.55 14.65
CA PRO A 104 -4.14 2.48 16.04
C PRO A 104 -2.80 1.78 16.17
N GLU A 105 -2.05 2.14 17.21
CA GLU A 105 -0.81 1.45 17.55
C GLU A 105 -1.04 -0.04 17.80
N ILE A 106 -0.21 -0.84 17.17
CA ILE A 106 -0.15 -2.28 17.37
C ILE A 106 1.01 -2.55 18.32
N LYS A 107 0.70 -3.16 19.46
CA LYS A 107 1.71 -3.65 20.40
C LYS A 107 1.98 -5.11 20.12
N LEU A 108 3.19 -5.41 19.68
CA LEU A 108 3.64 -6.77 19.44
C LEU A 108 4.92 -7.03 20.22
N LEU A 109 4.84 -7.87 21.25
CA LEU A 109 5.96 -8.11 22.19
C LEU A 109 6.46 -6.80 22.83
N SER A 110 7.69 -6.40 22.54
CA SER A 110 8.31 -5.14 23.00
C SER A 110 8.25 -4.01 21.95
N PHE A 111 7.53 -4.19 20.84
CA PHE A 111 7.45 -3.22 19.76
C PHE A 111 6.09 -2.54 19.76
N GLU A 112 6.11 -1.23 19.66
CA GLU A 112 4.91 -0.40 19.43
C GLU A 112 5.07 0.24 18.05
N ALA A 113 4.14 -0.01 17.16
CA ALA A 113 4.16 0.47 15.79
C ALA A 113 2.78 0.97 15.37
N ALA A 114 2.72 2.15 14.79
CA ALA A 114 1.52 2.72 14.19
C ALA A 114 1.56 2.53 12.67
N PRO A 115 0.69 1.66 12.10
CA PRO A 115 0.61 1.53 10.65
C PRO A 115 0.00 2.78 10.02
N VAL A 116 0.62 3.23 8.92
CA VAL A 116 0.11 4.27 8.03
C VAL A 116 -0.02 3.66 6.65
N ILE A 117 -1.22 3.68 6.08
CA ILE A 117 -1.52 3.10 4.78
C ILE A 117 -2.09 4.15 3.83
N ASP A 118 -1.63 4.16 2.59
CA ASP A 118 -2.22 4.98 1.54
C ASP A 118 -3.15 4.09 0.70
N LEU A 119 -4.41 4.46 0.62
CA LEU A 119 -5.46 3.74 -0.09
C LEU A 119 -5.96 4.56 -1.27
N ARG A 120 -6.15 3.92 -2.41
CA ARG A 120 -6.82 4.51 -3.57
C ARG A 120 -8.21 3.90 -3.73
N VAL A 121 -9.21 4.76 -3.90
CA VAL A 121 -10.61 4.38 -4.12
C VAL A 121 -11.00 4.70 -5.57
N ASN A 122 -11.26 3.68 -6.36
CA ASN A 122 -11.69 3.80 -7.75
C ASN A 122 -13.12 3.28 -7.88
N THR A 123 -14.06 4.18 -8.19
CA THR A 123 -15.47 3.82 -8.41
C THR A 123 -15.78 3.83 -9.89
N ASN A 124 -16.34 2.72 -10.38
CA ASN A 124 -16.82 2.54 -11.74
C ASN A 124 -18.35 2.38 -11.77
N SER A 125 -18.92 2.11 -12.95
CA SER A 125 -20.36 1.92 -13.10
C SER A 125 -20.90 0.66 -12.40
N ARG A 126 -20.06 -0.33 -12.11
CA ARG A 126 -20.49 -1.65 -11.59
C ARG A 126 -19.75 -2.10 -10.32
N ASN A 127 -18.61 -1.47 -10.02
CA ASN A 127 -17.81 -1.83 -8.85
C ASN A 127 -17.10 -0.61 -8.27
N CYS A 128 -16.64 -0.77 -7.03
CA CYS A 128 -15.70 0.11 -6.38
C CYS A 128 -14.51 -0.73 -5.92
N VAL A 129 -13.31 -0.33 -6.32
CA VAL A 129 -12.07 -1.03 -5.97
C VAL A 129 -11.23 -0.13 -5.07
N VAL A 130 -10.85 -0.66 -3.91
CA VAL A 130 -9.91 -0.03 -2.99
C VAL A 130 -8.60 -0.79 -3.03
N GLU A 131 -7.53 -0.08 -3.32
CA GLU A 131 -6.18 -0.65 -3.42
C GLU A 131 -5.25 0.01 -2.41
N MET A 132 -4.44 -0.78 -1.74
CA MET A 132 -3.34 -0.27 -0.92
C MET A 132 -2.16 0.10 -1.82
N LEU A 133 -1.79 1.38 -1.82
CA LEU A 133 -0.64 1.91 -2.56
C LEU A 133 0.65 1.81 -1.75
N SER A 134 0.55 2.02 -0.45
CA SER A 134 1.67 1.93 0.47
C SER A 134 1.23 1.48 1.86
N CYS A 135 2.16 0.84 2.57
CA CYS A 135 2.03 0.54 3.99
C CYS A 135 3.37 0.82 4.66
N LYS A 136 3.36 1.62 5.71
CA LYS A 136 4.56 1.96 6.49
C LYS A 136 4.21 1.94 7.98
N PHE A 137 5.16 1.56 8.79
CA PHE A 137 5.06 1.71 10.24
C PHE A 137 5.76 3.00 10.67
N GLN A 138 5.08 3.77 11.51
CA GLN A 138 5.64 4.89 12.25
C GLN A 138 5.92 4.47 13.69
N GLY A 139 6.98 5.04 14.30
CA GLY A 139 7.35 4.73 15.67
C GLY A 139 8.81 5.04 15.95
N SER A 140 9.47 4.18 16.71
CA SER A 140 10.91 4.32 16.95
C SER A 140 11.73 4.13 15.68
N GLU A 141 12.95 4.66 15.65
CA GLU A 141 13.88 4.49 14.52
C GLU A 141 14.10 3.01 14.14
N ILE A 142 14.05 2.11 15.13
CA ILE A 142 14.14 0.66 14.90
C ILE A 142 12.97 0.16 14.08
N ILE A 143 11.75 0.64 14.36
CA ILE A 143 10.54 0.28 13.64
C ILE A 143 10.59 0.84 12.22
N GLU A 144 10.96 2.10 12.07
CA GLU A 144 11.00 2.75 10.75
C GLU A 144 12.03 2.12 9.82
N ARG A 145 13.16 1.64 10.35
CA ARG A 145 14.15 0.87 9.58
C ARG A 145 13.60 -0.46 9.05
N GLN A 146 12.51 -0.99 9.62
CA GLN A 146 11.88 -2.21 9.13
C GLN A 146 11.04 -1.96 7.86
N ASN A 147 10.65 -0.71 7.56
CA ASN A 147 9.84 -0.38 6.40
C ASN A 147 10.44 -0.84 5.05
N GLY A 148 11.76 -1.00 4.97
CA GLY A 148 12.44 -1.56 3.80
C GLY A 148 12.46 -3.10 3.73
N ARG A 149 11.89 -3.80 4.72
CA ARG A 149 12.02 -5.25 4.90
C ARG A 149 10.70 -6.01 4.90
N PHE A 150 9.62 -5.30 4.66
CA PHE A 150 8.32 -5.91 4.42
C PHE A 150 7.65 -5.24 3.23
N SER A 151 6.72 -5.95 2.62
CA SER A 151 5.80 -5.42 1.64
C SER A 151 4.40 -5.89 1.97
N ALA A 152 3.43 -4.99 1.88
CA ALA A 152 2.02 -5.29 2.07
C ALA A 152 1.24 -4.89 0.82
N ALA A 153 0.23 -5.66 0.48
CA ALA A 153 -0.74 -5.33 -0.55
C ALA A 153 -2.14 -5.71 -0.08
N MET A 154 -3.11 -4.88 -0.38
CA MET A 154 -4.51 -5.13 -0.10
C MET A 154 -5.34 -4.66 -1.29
N THR A 155 -6.32 -5.47 -1.66
CA THR A 155 -7.40 -5.11 -2.58
C THR A 155 -8.72 -5.42 -1.93
N ASN A 156 -9.68 -4.52 -2.08
CA ASN A 156 -11.07 -4.74 -1.73
C ASN A 156 -11.92 -4.39 -2.97
N GLU A 157 -12.52 -5.38 -3.56
CA GLU A 157 -13.47 -5.20 -4.66
C GLU A 157 -14.89 -5.27 -4.11
N MET A 158 -15.63 -4.20 -4.28
CA MET A 158 -17.05 -4.11 -3.89
C MET A 158 -17.90 -4.06 -5.14
N VAL A 159 -18.91 -4.95 -5.19
CA VAL A 159 -19.87 -5.06 -6.29
C VAL A 159 -21.28 -4.96 -5.72
N TRP A 160 -22.15 -4.22 -6.38
CA TRP A 160 -23.57 -4.14 -6.01
C TRP A 160 -24.45 -4.63 -7.15
N TYR A 161 -25.48 -5.34 -6.79
CA TYR A 161 -26.40 -5.94 -7.74
C TYR A 161 -27.78 -6.17 -7.11
N THR A 162 -28.78 -6.42 -7.92
CA THR A 162 -30.16 -6.65 -7.46
C THR A 162 -30.57 -8.07 -7.81
N ILE A 163 -31.12 -8.79 -6.83
CA ILE A 163 -31.73 -10.11 -6.97
C ILE A 163 -33.14 -10.04 -6.36
N GLU A 164 -34.18 -10.35 -7.13
CA GLU A 164 -35.56 -10.43 -6.64
C GLU A 164 -35.96 -9.21 -5.77
N GLU A 165 -35.77 -8.02 -6.27
CA GLU A 165 -36.04 -6.72 -5.58
C GLU A 165 -35.11 -6.41 -4.40
N ASN A 166 -34.18 -7.29 -4.06
CA ASN A 166 -33.19 -7.01 -3.01
C ASN A 166 -31.89 -6.47 -3.62
N SER A 167 -31.53 -5.27 -3.26
CA SER A 167 -30.21 -4.73 -3.58
C SER A 167 -29.18 -5.29 -2.59
N LEU A 168 -28.10 -5.85 -3.12
CA LEU A 168 -27.03 -6.48 -2.36
C LEU A 168 -25.70 -5.78 -2.62
N LEU A 169 -24.88 -5.66 -1.59
CA LEU A 169 -23.50 -5.23 -1.67
C LEU A 169 -22.59 -6.39 -1.26
N GLU A 170 -21.71 -6.77 -2.16
CA GLU A 170 -20.67 -7.78 -1.90
C GLU A 170 -19.30 -7.12 -1.83
N ALA A 171 -18.47 -7.51 -0.87
CA ALA A 171 -17.07 -7.14 -0.78
C ALA A 171 -16.18 -8.38 -0.82
N ASP A 172 -15.11 -8.35 -1.63
CA ASP A 172 -14.05 -9.36 -1.70
C ASP A 172 -12.72 -8.71 -1.30
N VAL A 173 -12.27 -8.96 -0.09
CA VAL A 173 -11.02 -8.39 0.46
C VAL A 173 -9.92 -9.42 0.43
N LYS A 174 -8.78 -9.05 -0.14
CA LYS A 174 -7.54 -9.84 -0.18
C LYS A 174 -6.42 -9.03 0.43
N LEU A 175 -5.70 -9.62 1.37
CA LEU A 175 -4.58 -9.02 2.08
C LEU A 175 -3.38 -9.94 2.00
N SER A 176 -2.23 -9.41 1.64
CA SER A 176 -0.95 -10.13 1.61
C SER A 176 0.14 -9.30 2.26
N LEU A 177 1.06 -9.98 2.95
CA LEU A 177 2.20 -9.38 3.63
C LEU A 177 3.41 -10.29 3.45
N THR A 178 4.51 -9.74 2.97
CA THR A 178 5.80 -10.45 2.88
C THR A 178 6.79 -9.82 3.85
N LEU A 179 7.39 -10.63 4.71
CA LEU A 179 8.34 -10.21 5.75
C LEU A 179 9.71 -10.86 5.51
N GLU A 180 10.78 -10.10 5.63
CA GLU A 180 12.14 -10.66 5.68
C GLU A 180 12.52 -11.06 7.11
N ILE A 181 12.87 -12.34 7.28
CA ILE A 181 13.30 -12.91 8.57
C ILE A 181 14.82 -12.95 8.60
N TYR A 182 15.44 -12.10 9.39
CA TYR A 182 16.91 -11.99 9.48
C TYR A 182 17.48 -12.05 10.89
N THR A 183 16.65 -12.23 11.92
CA THR A 183 17.15 -12.39 13.28
C THR A 183 17.76 -13.77 13.46
N LYS A 184 18.97 -13.83 14.04
CA LYS A 184 19.66 -15.11 14.30
C LYS A 184 18.79 -16.10 15.07
N ALA A 185 17.92 -15.62 15.96
CA ALA A 185 16.99 -16.44 16.72
C ALA A 185 15.96 -17.18 15.84
N PHE A 186 15.54 -16.58 14.71
CA PHE A 186 14.53 -17.16 13.82
C PHE A 186 15.13 -17.75 12.54
N SER A 187 16.43 -17.55 12.28
CA SER A 187 17.07 -18.04 11.05
C SER A 187 17.12 -19.57 10.96
N SER A 188 17.14 -20.26 12.10
CA SER A 188 17.10 -21.72 12.19
C SER A 188 15.68 -22.31 12.17
N LEU A 189 14.65 -21.51 12.44
CA LEU A 189 13.27 -21.98 12.49
C LEU A 189 12.69 -22.10 11.06
N PRO A 190 11.76 -23.06 10.84
CA PRO A 190 10.98 -23.10 9.61
C PRO A 190 10.15 -21.82 9.44
N VAL A 191 9.98 -21.34 8.22
CA VAL A 191 9.19 -20.14 7.90
C VAL A 191 7.74 -20.29 8.37
N SER A 192 7.21 -21.51 8.35
CA SER A 192 5.87 -21.84 8.81
C SER A 192 5.58 -21.48 10.28
N VAL A 193 6.61 -21.35 11.12
CA VAL A 193 6.46 -20.89 12.52
C VAL A 193 6.02 -19.43 12.60
N VAL A 194 6.32 -18.64 11.59
CA VAL A 194 5.87 -17.24 11.45
C VAL A 194 4.60 -17.16 10.63
N GLU A 195 4.51 -17.91 9.53
CA GLU A 195 3.39 -17.83 8.57
C GLU A 195 2.07 -18.31 9.18
N ARG A 196 2.06 -19.45 9.89
CA ARG A 196 0.82 -19.98 10.46
C ARG A 196 0.13 -19.02 11.43
N PRO A 197 0.78 -18.54 12.50
CA PRO A 197 0.15 -17.60 13.42
C PRO A 197 -0.15 -16.25 12.73
N GLY A 198 0.70 -15.80 11.81
CA GLY A 198 0.48 -14.57 11.06
C GLY A 198 -0.77 -14.64 10.17
N ASN A 199 -0.96 -15.75 9.45
CA ASN A 199 -2.16 -15.97 8.64
C ASN A 199 -3.43 -16.01 9.50
N LEU A 200 -3.39 -16.66 10.66
CA LEU A 200 -4.51 -16.69 11.60
C LEU A 200 -4.87 -15.27 12.10
N MET A 201 -3.88 -14.48 12.45
CA MET A 201 -4.10 -13.09 12.88
C MET A 201 -4.72 -12.24 11.75
N MET A 202 -4.17 -12.33 10.54
CA MET A 202 -4.70 -11.59 9.39
C MET A 202 -6.12 -12.04 9.03
N GLN A 203 -6.41 -13.34 9.11
CA GLN A 203 -7.75 -13.86 8.87
C GLN A 203 -8.74 -13.36 9.94
N ALA A 204 -8.38 -13.42 11.21
CA ALA A 204 -9.20 -12.89 12.31
C ALA A 204 -9.47 -11.38 12.17
N LEU A 205 -8.48 -10.61 11.65
CA LEU A 205 -8.67 -9.21 11.34
C LEU A 205 -9.75 -9.02 10.24
N LEU A 206 -9.63 -9.73 9.13
CA LEU A 206 -10.60 -9.62 8.02
C LEU A 206 -11.99 -10.12 8.40
N ASP A 207 -12.08 -11.18 9.22
CA ASP A 207 -13.35 -11.73 9.70
C ASP A 207 -14.17 -10.72 10.53
N ARG A 208 -13.50 -9.75 11.14
CA ARG A 208 -14.15 -8.65 11.86
C ARG A 208 -14.31 -7.39 11.01
N ALA A 209 -13.29 -7.06 10.21
CA ALA A 209 -13.27 -5.82 9.45
C ALA A 209 -14.29 -5.82 8.31
N VAL A 210 -14.43 -6.92 7.56
CA VAL A 210 -15.30 -6.96 6.39
C VAL A 210 -16.78 -6.82 6.73
N PRO A 211 -17.35 -7.56 7.70
CA PRO A 211 -18.74 -7.33 8.11
C PRO A 211 -18.96 -5.91 8.64
N SER A 212 -18.04 -5.39 9.47
CA SER A 212 -18.16 -4.03 10.02
C SER A 212 -18.13 -2.94 8.95
N LEU A 213 -17.29 -3.12 7.89
CA LEU A 213 -17.26 -2.21 6.74
C LEU A 213 -18.59 -2.23 5.99
N LEU A 214 -19.11 -3.41 5.70
CA LEU A 214 -20.38 -3.57 4.96
C LEU A 214 -21.55 -2.96 5.72
N GLU A 215 -21.66 -3.22 7.03
CA GLU A 215 -22.68 -2.63 7.90
C GLU A 215 -22.59 -1.10 7.91
N GLN A 216 -21.37 -0.56 8.08
CA GLN A 216 -21.16 0.88 8.06
C GLN A 216 -21.54 1.51 6.73
N LEU A 217 -21.16 0.90 5.60
CA LEU A 217 -21.50 1.40 4.26
C LEU A 217 -23.01 1.39 4.02
N ALA A 218 -23.73 0.36 4.48
CA ALA A 218 -25.18 0.31 4.37
C ALA A 218 -25.84 1.39 5.22
N ASP A 219 -25.37 1.64 6.45
CA ASP A 219 -25.86 2.68 7.35
C ASP A 219 -25.59 4.09 6.77
N ASP A 220 -24.41 4.34 6.24
CA ASP A 220 -24.04 5.64 5.69
C ASP A 220 -24.79 5.92 4.38
N TYR A 221 -24.98 4.89 3.55
CA TYR A 221 -25.86 4.99 2.39
C TYR A 221 -27.30 5.31 2.78
N ALA A 222 -27.82 4.65 3.82
CA ALA A 222 -29.18 4.94 4.33
C ALA A 222 -29.34 6.41 4.74
N LYS A 223 -28.40 6.94 5.50
CA LYS A 223 -28.40 8.34 5.94
C LYS A 223 -28.33 9.30 4.75
N TRP A 224 -27.42 9.05 3.83
CA TRP A 224 -27.24 9.87 2.62
C TRP A 224 -28.52 9.88 1.76
N ALA A 225 -29.16 8.73 1.54
CA ALA A 225 -30.38 8.62 0.76
C ALA A 225 -31.57 9.34 1.41
N LEU A 226 -31.69 9.28 2.76
CA LEU A 226 -32.69 10.01 3.49
C LEU A 226 -32.52 11.54 3.39
N GLN A 227 -31.29 12.03 3.52
CA GLN A 227 -31.00 13.46 3.39
C GLN A 227 -31.39 13.99 2.01
N ARG A 228 -31.03 13.28 0.92
CA ARG A 228 -31.40 13.66 -0.45
C ARG A 228 -32.92 13.62 -0.69
N SER A 229 -33.61 12.71 -0.04
CA SER A 229 -35.08 12.64 -0.17
C SER A 229 -35.78 13.86 0.47
N LEU A 230 -35.15 14.50 1.45
CA LEU A 230 -35.66 15.71 2.11
C LEU A 230 -35.32 16.99 1.34
N GLU A 231 -34.23 17.02 0.57
CA GLU A 231 -33.83 18.18 -0.24
C GLU A 231 -34.68 18.38 -1.51
N VAL A 232 -35.47 17.40 -1.90
CA VAL A 232 -36.32 17.42 -3.14
C VAL A 232 -37.75 17.82 -2.82
N ILE A 233 -38.09 18.12 -1.58
CA ILE A 233 -39.43 18.64 -1.17
C ILE A 233 -39.35 20.14 -0.99
#